data_7c5bf6e5f549849e0e9c1ecc68f3dac2
#
_entry.id   7c5bf6e5f549849e0e9c1ecc68f3dac2
#
_cell.length_a   1.000
_cell.length_b   1.000
_cell.length_c   1.000
_cell.angle_alpha   90.00
_cell.angle_beta   90.00
_cell.angle_gamma   90.00
#
_symmetry.space_group_name_H-M   'P 1'
#
loop_
_entity.id
_entity.type
_entity.pdbx_description
1 polymer ?
#
loop_
_entity_poly.entity_id
_entity_poly.type
_entity_poly.pdbx_seq_one_letter_code
_entity_poly.pdbx_strand_id
1 'polypeptide(L)'
;KMDPQPEIIKDNYQGSNKLKDKVALITGGDSGIGRSISVLFAREGADICICYLEEDQDALDTKQMVENEGRRCLLLKCDLQHQDEIKKMVELALQEFKTINILINNAGVQYPQKYITDINTQQLFKTFEINIFSMFYLTELLVPYMKQGDTIINTTSITSYHGHDLLIDYASTKGAITSFTQSLSTNLLKNKTGIRVNAVAPGPIWTPLIPSSFDEEHLKTFGKNTPMGRMGQP
;
A
#
# COMPACT_ATOMS: atom_id res chain seq x y z
N LYS A 1 -0.63 17.24 12.04
CA LYS A 1 0.73 16.68 11.76
C LYS A 1 1.04 15.65 12.83
N MET A 2 1.71 14.56 12.44
CA MET A 2 2.17 13.54 13.41
C MET A 2 3.29 14.10 14.29
N ASP A 3 3.29 13.75 15.57
CA ASP A 3 4.35 14.07 16.52
C ASP A 3 4.61 12.83 17.40
N PRO A 4 5.82 12.24 17.39
CA PRO A 4 6.93 12.58 16.51
C PRO A 4 6.68 12.28 15.02
N GLN A 5 7.44 12.90 14.14
CA GLN A 5 7.39 12.56 12.72
C GLN A 5 7.89 11.12 12.51
N PRO A 6 7.27 10.32 11.61
CA PRO A 6 7.77 8.98 11.29
C PRO A 6 9.13 9.05 10.58
N GLU A 7 9.98 8.07 10.86
CA GLU A 7 11.22 7.84 10.12
C GLU A 7 10.90 7.17 8.78
N ILE A 8 11.09 7.89 7.68
CA ILE A 8 10.72 7.41 6.33
C ILE A 8 11.81 6.49 5.76
N ILE A 9 13.08 6.85 5.94
CA ILE A 9 14.22 6.09 5.47
C ILE A 9 15.42 6.39 6.38
N LYS A 10 16.23 5.38 6.65
CA LYS A 10 17.44 5.57 7.45
C LYS A 10 18.52 6.34 6.67
N ASP A 11 19.12 7.33 7.28
CA ASP A 11 20.16 8.17 6.65
C ASP A 11 21.37 7.36 6.16
N ASN A 12 21.72 6.29 6.86
CA ASN A 12 22.85 5.42 6.52
C ASN A 12 22.53 4.32 5.51
N TYR A 13 21.27 4.22 5.02
CA TYR A 13 20.92 3.24 4.00
C TYR A 13 21.46 3.69 2.63
N GLN A 14 22.33 2.86 2.06
CA GLN A 14 22.87 3.06 0.72
C GLN A 14 22.20 2.11 -0.26
N GLY A 15 21.63 2.66 -1.34
CA GLY A 15 21.06 1.87 -2.42
C GLY A 15 22.13 1.04 -3.15
N SER A 16 21.75 -0.12 -3.61
CA SER A 16 22.61 -1.03 -4.37
C SER A 16 22.09 -1.29 -5.80
N ASN A 17 21.19 -0.44 -6.27
CA ASN A 17 20.57 -0.52 -7.61
C ASN A 17 19.78 -1.82 -7.86
N LYS A 18 19.18 -2.40 -6.82
CA LYS A 18 18.36 -3.64 -6.93
C LYS A 18 17.17 -3.48 -7.86
N LEU A 19 16.66 -2.25 -7.99
CA LEU A 19 15.49 -1.93 -8.80
C LEU A 19 15.83 -1.01 -9.98
N LYS A 20 17.12 -1.01 -10.40
CA LYS A 20 17.56 -0.19 -11.52
C LYS A 20 16.68 -0.42 -12.75
N ASP A 21 16.22 0.67 -13.34
CA ASP A 21 15.39 0.71 -14.55
C ASP A 21 14.02 -0.01 -14.42
N LYS A 22 13.56 -0.26 -13.20
CA LYS A 22 12.20 -0.73 -12.91
C LYS A 22 11.26 0.45 -12.73
N VAL A 23 9.97 0.20 -12.93
CA VAL A 23 8.89 1.13 -12.64
C VAL A 23 7.96 0.48 -11.62
N ALA A 24 7.69 1.18 -10.52
CA ALA A 24 6.78 0.74 -9.49
C ALA A 24 5.52 1.61 -9.45
N LEU A 25 4.34 0.99 -9.42
CA LEU A 25 3.08 1.64 -9.10
C LEU A 25 2.70 1.29 -7.66
N ILE A 26 2.50 2.32 -6.84
CA ILE A 26 2.29 2.19 -5.39
C ILE A 26 0.99 2.89 -5.03
N THR A 27 -0.01 2.14 -4.55
CA THR A 27 -1.25 2.72 -4.04
C THR A 27 -1.07 3.20 -2.61
N GLY A 28 -1.60 4.41 -2.29
CA GLY A 28 -1.31 5.08 -1.02
C GLY A 28 0.17 5.38 -0.86
N GLY A 29 0.85 5.75 -1.97
CA GLY A 29 2.28 6.04 -1.99
C GLY A 29 2.66 7.41 -1.44
N ASP A 30 1.68 8.24 -1.13
CA ASP A 30 1.80 9.61 -0.65
C ASP A 30 2.24 9.72 0.82
N SER A 31 1.97 8.71 1.64
CA SER A 31 2.19 8.79 3.08
C SER A 31 2.54 7.43 3.71
N GLY A 32 2.93 7.44 4.98
CA GLY A 32 3.15 6.23 5.79
C GLY A 32 4.07 5.20 5.13
N ILE A 33 3.64 3.94 5.14
CA ILE A 33 4.37 2.81 4.53
C ILE A 33 4.58 3.03 3.02
N GLY A 34 3.56 3.54 2.32
CA GLY A 34 3.66 3.79 0.88
C GLY A 34 4.71 4.84 0.54
N ARG A 35 4.83 5.92 1.31
CA ARG A 35 5.90 6.93 1.17
C ARG A 35 7.27 6.29 1.36
N SER A 36 7.45 5.51 2.42
CA SER A 36 8.74 4.83 2.68
C SER A 36 9.12 3.87 1.56
N ILE A 37 8.17 3.11 1.03
CA ILE A 37 8.39 2.25 -0.14
C ILE A 37 8.79 3.09 -1.36
N SER A 38 8.07 4.19 -1.63
CA SER A 38 8.33 5.07 -2.77
C SER A 38 9.76 5.63 -2.75
N VAL A 39 10.19 6.16 -1.62
CA VAL A 39 11.53 6.73 -1.46
C VAL A 39 12.62 5.65 -1.50
N LEU A 40 12.40 4.52 -0.81
CA LEU A 40 13.37 3.42 -0.77
C LEU A 40 13.55 2.77 -2.15
N PHE A 41 12.47 2.57 -2.89
CA PHE A 41 12.53 2.03 -4.25
C PHE A 41 13.21 2.99 -5.23
N ALA A 42 13.00 4.29 -5.07
CA ALA A 42 13.72 5.30 -5.82
C ALA A 42 15.24 5.25 -5.52
N ARG A 43 15.64 5.12 -4.27
CA ARG A 43 17.06 4.93 -3.86
C ARG A 43 17.66 3.64 -4.42
N GLU A 44 16.84 2.63 -4.66
CA GLU A 44 17.25 1.39 -5.34
C GLU A 44 17.19 1.48 -6.87
N GLY A 45 16.83 2.62 -7.44
CA GLY A 45 16.90 2.91 -8.87
C GLY A 45 15.60 2.76 -9.65
N ALA A 46 14.45 2.63 -8.98
CA ALA A 46 13.14 2.58 -9.65
C ALA A 46 12.56 3.96 -9.93
N ASP A 47 11.84 4.09 -11.04
CA ASP A 47 10.88 5.19 -11.26
C ASP A 47 9.55 4.85 -10.57
N ILE A 48 8.83 5.87 -10.08
CA ILE A 48 7.70 5.68 -9.18
C ILE A 48 6.43 6.30 -9.75
N CYS A 49 5.31 5.55 -9.70
CA CYS A 49 3.96 6.07 -9.84
C CYS A 49 3.29 6.02 -8.46
N ILE A 50 2.86 7.15 -7.95
CA ILE A 50 2.15 7.28 -6.68
C ILE A 50 0.67 7.44 -6.97
N CYS A 51 -0.15 6.46 -6.58
CA CYS A 51 -1.60 6.62 -6.53
C CYS A 51 -1.99 7.12 -5.14
N TYR A 52 -2.77 8.21 -5.08
CA TYR A 52 -3.25 8.85 -3.86
C TYR A 52 -4.68 9.37 -4.06
N LEU A 53 -5.40 9.67 -2.96
CA LEU A 53 -6.80 10.12 -3.03
C LEU A 53 -6.90 11.65 -3.01
N GLU A 54 -6.60 12.30 -1.89
CA GLU A 54 -6.91 13.73 -1.66
C GLU A 54 -5.72 14.54 -1.13
N GLU A 55 -4.74 13.89 -0.50
CA GLU A 55 -3.64 14.56 0.21
C GLU A 55 -2.57 15.08 -0.77
N ASP A 56 -2.94 16.11 -1.55
CA ASP A 56 -2.10 16.67 -2.62
C ASP A 56 -0.71 17.10 -2.10
N GLN A 57 -0.65 17.71 -0.89
CA GLN A 57 0.64 18.15 -0.32
C GLN A 57 1.53 16.96 0.07
N ASP A 58 0.97 15.93 0.69
CA ASP A 58 1.71 14.71 1.04
C ASP A 58 2.24 13.99 -0.21
N ALA A 59 1.45 13.97 -1.28
CA ALA A 59 1.86 13.42 -2.56
C ALA A 59 3.01 14.23 -3.20
N LEU A 60 2.93 15.57 -3.16
CA LEU A 60 4.00 16.46 -3.65
C LEU A 60 5.28 16.30 -2.82
N ASP A 61 5.17 16.22 -1.51
CA ASP A 61 6.33 16.01 -0.62
C ASP A 61 7.02 14.67 -0.94
N THR A 62 6.23 13.60 -1.13
CA THR A 62 6.77 12.29 -1.49
C THR A 62 7.40 12.30 -2.88
N LYS A 63 6.77 12.96 -3.85
CA LYS A 63 7.35 13.16 -5.18
C LYS A 63 8.71 13.85 -5.10
N GLN A 64 8.81 14.94 -4.33
CA GLN A 64 10.09 15.63 -4.15
C GLN A 64 11.16 14.73 -3.53
N MET A 65 10.79 13.88 -2.55
CA MET A 65 11.73 12.90 -1.96
C MET A 65 12.22 11.89 -3.00
N VAL A 66 11.34 11.36 -3.85
CA VAL A 66 11.69 10.44 -4.95
C VAL A 66 12.60 11.11 -5.97
N GLU A 67 12.29 12.36 -6.35
CA GLU A 67 13.08 13.13 -7.31
C GLU A 67 14.46 13.49 -6.76
N ASN A 68 14.59 13.70 -5.46
CA ASN A 68 15.90 13.90 -4.79
C ASN A 68 16.79 12.64 -4.85
N GLU A 69 16.21 11.44 -5.00
CA GLU A 69 16.96 10.20 -5.26
C GLU A 69 17.33 10.06 -6.77
N GLY A 70 17.05 11.08 -7.59
CA GLY A 70 17.36 11.10 -9.02
C GLY A 70 16.43 10.26 -9.89
N ARG A 71 15.23 9.93 -9.40
CA ARG A 71 14.25 9.11 -10.14
C ARG A 71 13.01 9.91 -10.50
N ARG A 72 12.30 9.47 -11.56
CA ARG A 72 11.05 10.11 -11.99
C ARG A 72 9.91 9.69 -11.07
N CYS A 73 9.00 10.63 -10.81
CA CYS A 73 7.80 10.38 -10.02
C CYS A 73 6.56 10.93 -10.72
N LEU A 74 5.60 10.05 -11.00
CA LEU A 74 4.29 10.40 -11.53
C LEU A 74 3.26 10.36 -10.41
N LEU A 75 2.53 11.46 -10.22
CA LEU A 75 1.40 11.53 -9.28
C LEU A 75 0.11 11.20 -10.02
N LEU A 76 -0.68 10.30 -9.47
CA LEU A 76 -1.93 9.79 -10.03
C LEU A 76 -3.03 9.88 -8.97
N LYS A 77 -3.85 10.94 -9.06
CA LYS A 77 -5.01 11.10 -8.19
C LYS A 77 -6.11 10.14 -8.62
N CYS A 78 -6.60 9.30 -7.71
CA CYS A 78 -7.54 8.24 -8.03
C CYS A 78 -8.29 7.78 -6.78
N ASP A 79 -9.62 7.77 -6.84
CA ASP A 79 -10.44 7.09 -5.84
C ASP A 79 -10.52 5.59 -6.19
N LEU A 80 -9.92 4.76 -5.35
CA LEU A 80 -9.87 3.31 -5.55
C LEU A 80 -11.23 2.61 -5.35
N GLN A 81 -12.28 3.32 -4.97
CA GLN A 81 -13.65 2.80 -4.96
C GLN A 81 -14.23 2.70 -6.38
N HIS A 82 -13.68 3.43 -7.34
CA HIS A 82 -14.23 3.59 -8.68
C HIS A 82 -13.37 2.90 -9.74
N GLN A 83 -13.87 1.81 -10.29
CA GLN A 83 -13.16 1.01 -11.29
C GLN A 83 -12.76 1.83 -12.54
N ASP A 84 -13.59 2.78 -12.96
CA ASP A 84 -13.29 3.64 -14.10
C ASP A 84 -12.11 4.58 -13.83
N GLU A 85 -11.97 5.07 -12.58
CA GLU A 85 -10.82 5.89 -12.19
C GLU A 85 -9.55 5.05 -12.14
N ILE A 86 -9.63 3.83 -11.60
CA ILE A 86 -8.51 2.88 -11.59
C ILE A 86 -8.03 2.60 -13.01
N LYS A 87 -8.96 2.37 -13.95
CA LYS A 87 -8.63 2.13 -15.36
C LYS A 87 -7.90 3.32 -15.98
N LYS A 88 -8.42 4.54 -15.81
CA LYS A 88 -7.77 5.77 -16.30
C LYS A 88 -6.37 5.96 -15.68
N MET A 89 -6.24 5.70 -14.40
CA MET A 89 -4.97 5.80 -13.68
C MET A 89 -3.93 4.82 -14.24
N VAL A 90 -4.30 3.57 -14.50
CA VAL A 90 -3.42 2.57 -15.11
C VAL A 90 -3.03 2.96 -16.53
N GLU A 91 -3.98 3.46 -17.33
CA GLU A 91 -3.71 3.95 -18.69
C GLU A 91 -2.68 5.11 -18.69
N LEU A 92 -2.81 6.08 -17.78
CA LEU A 92 -1.85 7.19 -17.63
C LEU A 92 -0.46 6.68 -17.22
N ALA A 93 -0.39 5.75 -16.26
CA ALA A 93 0.88 5.15 -15.83
C ALA A 93 1.59 4.44 -17.00
N LEU A 94 0.85 3.64 -17.77
CA LEU A 94 1.38 2.94 -18.94
C LEU A 94 1.72 3.88 -20.10
N GLN A 95 0.98 4.98 -20.26
CA GLN A 95 1.31 6.01 -21.27
C GLN A 95 2.64 6.67 -20.96
N GLU A 96 2.92 7.01 -19.70
CA GLU A 96 4.16 7.66 -19.25
C GLU A 96 5.38 6.71 -19.32
N PHE A 97 5.24 5.52 -18.70
CA PHE A 97 6.39 4.63 -18.48
C PHE A 97 6.47 3.44 -19.42
N LYS A 98 5.43 3.17 -20.23
CA LYS A 98 5.32 2.01 -21.14
C LYS A 98 5.31 0.63 -20.44
N THR A 99 5.71 0.54 -19.19
CA THR A 99 5.78 -0.69 -18.40
C THR A 99 5.57 -0.39 -16.92
N ILE A 100 5.00 -1.34 -16.21
CA ILE A 100 4.96 -1.37 -14.73
C ILE A 100 5.54 -2.73 -14.33
N ASN A 101 6.68 -2.72 -13.67
CA ASN A 101 7.37 -3.94 -13.27
C ASN A 101 6.98 -4.39 -11.85
N ILE A 102 6.54 -3.44 -11.03
CA ILE A 102 6.25 -3.68 -9.61
C ILE A 102 4.92 -3.03 -9.29
N LEU A 103 3.95 -3.83 -8.84
CA LEU A 103 2.70 -3.34 -8.28
C LEU A 103 2.74 -3.50 -6.76
N ILE A 104 2.59 -2.39 -6.03
CA ILE A 104 2.44 -2.38 -4.58
C ILE A 104 1.01 -1.98 -4.24
N ASN A 105 0.20 -2.95 -3.89
CA ASN A 105 -1.14 -2.75 -3.36
C ASN A 105 -1.04 -2.44 -1.85
N ASN A 106 -0.93 -1.15 -1.51
CA ASN A 106 -0.69 -0.71 -0.14
C ASN A 106 -1.82 0.16 0.43
N ALA A 107 -2.57 0.89 -0.40
CA ALA A 107 -3.69 1.70 0.07
C ALA A 107 -4.66 0.89 0.94
N GLY A 108 -5.17 1.53 1.97
CA GLY A 108 -6.16 0.91 2.83
C GLY A 108 -6.76 1.90 3.81
N VAL A 109 -7.99 1.62 4.21
CA VAL A 109 -8.75 2.37 5.20
C VAL A 109 -9.21 1.46 6.33
N GLN A 110 -9.42 2.03 7.50
CA GLN A 110 -9.98 1.35 8.67
C GLN A 110 -10.86 2.30 9.47
N TYR A 111 -11.95 1.77 10.01
CA TYR A 111 -12.94 2.52 10.79
C TYR A 111 -13.29 1.72 12.04
N PRO A 112 -12.70 2.04 13.22
CA PRO A 112 -12.96 1.31 14.45
C PRO A 112 -14.43 1.41 14.85
N GLN A 113 -15.04 0.27 15.22
CA GLN A 113 -16.40 0.19 15.73
C GLN A 113 -16.44 -0.72 16.96
N LYS A 114 -17.15 -0.28 17.99
CA LYS A 114 -17.23 -1.03 19.26
C LYS A 114 -18.04 -2.31 19.12
N TYR A 115 -19.12 -2.25 18.32
CA TYR A 115 -20.03 -3.38 18.12
C TYR A 115 -20.17 -3.70 16.65
N ILE A 116 -20.38 -4.96 16.32
CA ILE A 116 -20.66 -5.40 14.95
C ILE A 116 -21.89 -4.69 14.36
N THR A 117 -22.86 -4.33 15.19
CA THR A 117 -24.08 -3.61 14.80
C THR A 117 -23.83 -2.15 14.41
N ASP A 118 -22.67 -1.58 14.75
CA ASP A 118 -22.29 -0.20 14.40
C ASP A 118 -21.67 -0.12 13.01
N ILE A 119 -21.25 -1.25 12.44
CA ILE A 119 -20.73 -1.32 11.06
C ILE A 119 -21.92 -1.24 10.11
N ASN A 120 -22.17 -0.04 9.59
CA ASN A 120 -23.21 0.15 8.59
C ASN A 120 -22.76 -0.35 7.20
N THR A 121 -23.73 -0.54 6.30
CA THR A 121 -23.48 -1.04 4.95
C THR A 121 -22.50 -0.17 4.16
N GLN A 122 -22.58 1.16 4.30
CA GLN A 122 -21.70 2.08 3.59
C GLN A 122 -20.23 1.91 4.02
N GLN A 123 -19.97 1.84 5.32
CA GLN A 123 -18.64 1.57 5.86
C GLN A 123 -18.09 0.23 5.35
N LEU A 124 -18.94 -0.82 5.44
CA LEU A 124 -18.55 -2.16 5.02
C LEU A 124 -18.12 -2.17 3.54
N PHE A 125 -18.95 -1.64 2.64
CA PHE A 125 -18.61 -1.57 1.21
C PHE A 125 -17.36 -0.76 0.97
N LYS A 126 -17.25 0.44 1.54
CA LYS A 126 -16.08 1.30 1.39
C LYS A 126 -14.78 0.61 1.82
N THR A 127 -14.82 -0.10 2.95
CA THR A 127 -13.65 -0.85 3.45
C THR A 127 -13.25 -1.96 2.47
N PHE A 128 -14.22 -2.70 1.91
CA PHE A 128 -13.93 -3.77 0.96
C PHE A 128 -13.52 -3.25 -0.42
N GLU A 129 -14.17 -2.21 -0.92
CA GLU A 129 -13.85 -1.59 -2.21
C GLU A 129 -12.40 -1.09 -2.25
N ILE A 130 -11.98 -0.33 -1.23
CA ILE A 130 -10.63 0.22 -1.17
C ILE A 130 -9.61 -0.86 -0.85
N ASN A 131 -9.85 -1.70 0.17
CA ASN A 131 -8.81 -2.59 0.69
C ASN A 131 -8.59 -3.85 -0.16
N ILE A 132 -9.62 -4.35 -0.85
CA ILE A 132 -9.51 -5.62 -1.59
C ILE A 132 -10.02 -5.57 -3.02
N PHE A 133 -11.19 -4.98 -3.33
CA PHE A 133 -11.70 -4.99 -4.70
C PHE A 133 -10.77 -4.21 -5.64
N SER A 134 -10.23 -3.08 -5.19
CA SER A 134 -9.22 -2.31 -5.93
C SER A 134 -8.02 -3.15 -6.35
N MET A 135 -7.58 -4.09 -5.50
CA MET A 135 -6.45 -4.98 -5.81
C MET A 135 -6.77 -5.94 -6.96
N PHE A 136 -8.02 -6.44 -7.01
CA PHE A 136 -8.49 -7.26 -8.13
C PHE A 136 -8.45 -6.45 -9.43
N TYR A 137 -9.04 -5.24 -9.44
CA TYR A 137 -9.10 -4.38 -10.62
C TYR A 137 -7.71 -3.98 -11.12
N LEU A 138 -6.83 -3.56 -10.22
CA LEU A 138 -5.45 -3.21 -10.58
C LEU A 138 -4.68 -4.40 -11.15
N THR A 139 -4.82 -5.57 -10.53
CA THR A 139 -4.15 -6.78 -10.98
C THR A 139 -4.65 -7.22 -12.36
N GLU A 140 -5.98 -7.23 -12.57
CA GLU A 140 -6.59 -7.53 -13.85
C GLU A 140 -6.06 -6.63 -14.98
N LEU A 141 -5.98 -5.33 -14.72
CA LEU A 141 -5.54 -4.33 -15.68
C LEU A 141 -4.02 -4.39 -15.97
N LEU A 142 -3.20 -4.74 -14.98
CA LEU A 142 -1.73 -4.68 -15.10
C LEU A 142 -1.09 -5.99 -15.55
N VAL A 143 -1.60 -7.14 -15.12
CA VAL A 143 -1.02 -8.46 -15.44
C VAL A 143 -0.77 -8.66 -16.95
N PRO A 144 -1.66 -8.21 -17.88
CA PRO A 144 -1.40 -8.33 -19.32
C PRO A 144 -0.14 -7.57 -19.81
N TYR A 145 0.33 -6.57 -19.09
CA TYR A 145 1.51 -5.76 -19.42
C TYR A 145 2.76 -6.16 -18.63
N MET A 146 2.60 -6.99 -17.61
CA MET A 146 3.70 -7.50 -16.78
C MET A 146 4.38 -8.68 -17.43
N LYS A 147 5.65 -8.90 -17.12
CA LYS A 147 6.50 -9.93 -17.73
C LYS A 147 7.14 -10.81 -16.67
N GLN A 148 7.79 -11.87 -17.14
CA GLN A 148 8.61 -12.72 -16.28
C GLN A 148 9.64 -11.88 -15.49
N GLY A 149 9.67 -12.09 -14.18
CA GLY A 149 10.52 -11.35 -13.25
C GLY A 149 9.85 -10.15 -12.59
N ASP A 150 8.70 -9.69 -13.10
CA ASP A 150 7.91 -8.64 -12.46
C ASP A 150 7.23 -9.17 -11.17
N THR A 151 6.77 -8.26 -10.31
CA THR A 151 6.26 -8.65 -8.99
C THR A 151 5.06 -7.82 -8.54
N ILE A 152 4.17 -8.48 -7.80
CA ILE A 152 3.06 -7.88 -7.09
C ILE A 152 3.29 -8.09 -5.60
N ILE A 153 3.16 -7.03 -4.79
CA ILE A 153 3.27 -7.10 -3.33
C ILE A 153 2.02 -6.47 -2.72
N ASN A 154 1.34 -7.23 -1.87
CA ASN A 154 0.11 -6.82 -1.22
C ASN A 154 0.37 -6.52 0.27
N THR A 155 -0.12 -5.38 0.76
CA THR A 155 -0.07 -5.03 2.17
C THR A 155 -1.29 -5.61 2.88
N THR A 156 -1.10 -6.75 3.55
CA THR A 156 -2.07 -7.34 4.47
C THR A 156 -1.89 -6.75 5.89
N SER A 157 -2.07 -7.50 6.93
CA SER A 157 -1.88 -7.08 8.34
C SER A 157 -1.75 -8.30 9.23
N ILE A 158 -1.13 -8.15 10.39
CA ILE A 158 -1.19 -9.18 11.44
C ILE A 158 -2.64 -9.50 11.85
N THR A 159 -3.56 -8.55 11.69
CA THR A 159 -4.99 -8.77 11.97
C THR A 159 -5.65 -9.80 11.06
N SER A 160 -5.02 -10.16 9.93
CA SER A 160 -5.47 -11.26 9.08
C SER A 160 -5.31 -12.63 9.74
N TYR A 161 -4.47 -12.73 10.75
CA TYR A 161 -4.16 -13.99 11.44
C TYR A 161 -4.85 -14.12 12.80
N HIS A 162 -5.01 -13.01 13.53
CA HIS A 162 -5.62 -13.05 14.87
C HIS A 162 -6.88 -12.19 15.05
N GLY A 163 -7.32 -11.51 13.97
CA GLY A 163 -8.46 -10.59 14.06
C GLY A 163 -8.14 -9.30 14.80
N HIS A 164 -9.16 -8.48 15.02
CA HIS A 164 -9.13 -7.29 15.86
C HIS A 164 -10.56 -6.91 16.24
N ASP A 165 -10.83 -6.81 17.51
CA ASP A 165 -12.18 -6.62 18.08
C ASP A 165 -12.88 -5.32 17.65
N LEU A 166 -12.11 -4.23 17.43
CA LEU A 166 -12.64 -2.94 16.95
C LEU A 166 -12.61 -2.77 15.43
N LEU A 167 -11.97 -3.67 14.67
CA LEU A 167 -11.71 -3.53 13.23
C LEU A 167 -12.18 -4.78 12.47
N ILE A 168 -13.42 -5.20 12.68
CA ILE A 168 -13.93 -6.48 12.14
C ILE A 168 -13.92 -6.50 10.61
N ASP A 169 -14.46 -5.45 9.97
CA ASP A 169 -14.47 -5.30 8.51
C ASP A 169 -13.07 -5.17 7.93
N TYR A 170 -12.22 -4.34 8.54
CA TYR A 170 -10.82 -4.20 8.13
C TYR A 170 -10.06 -5.54 8.23
N ALA A 171 -10.12 -6.22 9.38
CA ALA A 171 -9.45 -7.52 9.57
C ALA A 171 -9.93 -8.56 8.56
N SER A 172 -11.23 -8.54 8.23
CA SER A 172 -11.82 -9.40 7.20
C SER A 172 -11.22 -9.12 5.81
N THR A 173 -11.05 -7.83 5.43
CA THR A 173 -10.38 -7.49 4.17
C THR A 173 -8.92 -7.95 4.16
N LYS A 174 -8.21 -7.85 5.29
CA LYS A 174 -6.81 -8.27 5.39
C LYS A 174 -6.67 -9.81 5.30
N GLY A 175 -7.64 -10.55 5.83
CA GLY A 175 -7.77 -12.00 5.60
C GLY A 175 -8.00 -12.34 4.12
N ALA A 176 -8.89 -11.59 3.47
CA ALA A 176 -9.15 -11.73 2.02
C ALA A 176 -7.88 -11.46 1.19
N ILE A 177 -7.10 -10.43 1.52
CA ILE A 177 -5.82 -10.13 0.85
C ILE A 177 -4.82 -11.28 0.99
N THR A 178 -4.74 -11.91 2.16
CA THR A 178 -3.85 -13.06 2.37
C THR A 178 -4.24 -14.22 1.45
N SER A 179 -5.52 -14.57 1.39
CA SER A 179 -6.03 -15.61 0.49
C SER A 179 -5.88 -15.23 -0.99
N PHE A 180 -6.14 -13.98 -1.35
CA PHE A 180 -5.94 -13.46 -2.71
C PHE A 180 -4.49 -13.61 -3.16
N THR A 181 -3.54 -13.24 -2.31
CA THR A 181 -2.10 -13.34 -2.59
C THR A 181 -1.69 -14.78 -2.90
N GLN A 182 -2.10 -15.73 -2.07
CA GLN A 182 -1.77 -17.14 -2.24
C GLN A 182 -2.39 -17.73 -3.52
N SER A 183 -3.66 -17.40 -3.75
CA SER A 183 -4.41 -17.88 -4.91
C SER A 183 -3.86 -17.31 -6.22
N LEU A 184 -3.59 -15.99 -6.25
CA LEU A 184 -3.02 -15.32 -7.41
C LEU A 184 -1.61 -15.82 -7.72
N SER A 185 -0.75 -15.98 -6.70
CA SER A 185 0.59 -16.54 -6.88
C SER A 185 0.54 -17.91 -7.54
N THR A 186 -0.32 -18.80 -7.04
CA THR A 186 -0.51 -20.14 -7.61
C THR A 186 -1.05 -20.09 -9.04
N ASN A 187 -2.02 -19.21 -9.30
CA ASN A 187 -2.64 -19.05 -10.62
C ASN A 187 -1.60 -18.59 -11.66
N LEU A 188 -0.86 -17.51 -11.37
CA LEU A 188 0.13 -16.95 -12.29
C LEU A 188 1.30 -17.92 -12.52
N LEU A 189 1.70 -18.69 -11.49
CA LEU A 189 2.71 -19.72 -11.64
C LEU A 189 2.24 -20.86 -12.57
N LYS A 190 1.03 -21.39 -12.37
CA LYS A 190 0.44 -22.42 -13.24
C LYS A 190 0.30 -21.96 -14.69
N ASN A 191 -0.01 -20.69 -14.90
CA ASN A 191 -0.10 -20.09 -16.23
C ASN A 191 1.27 -19.67 -16.82
N LYS A 192 2.38 -19.99 -16.14
CA LYS A 192 3.77 -19.77 -16.60
C LYS A 192 4.09 -18.30 -16.93
N THR A 193 3.45 -17.36 -16.25
CA THR A 193 3.69 -15.92 -16.48
C THR A 193 5.07 -15.47 -15.99
N GLY A 194 5.64 -16.17 -14.99
CA GLY A 194 6.87 -15.79 -14.31
C GLY A 194 6.74 -14.55 -13.41
N ILE A 195 5.51 -14.05 -13.18
CA ILE A 195 5.21 -12.97 -12.24
C ILE A 195 5.14 -13.56 -10.83
N ARG A 196 5.79 -12.92 -9.87
CA ARG A 196 5.76 -13.32 -8.46
C ARG A 196 4.76 -12.49 -7.69
N VAL A 197 4.05 -13.12 -6.75
CA VAL A 197 3.10 -12.43 -5.88
C VAL A 197 3.43 -12.77 -4.43
N ASN A 198 3.61 -11.74 -3.61
CA ASN A 198 3.90 -11.85 -2.18
C ASN A 198 3.05 -10.87 -1.37
N ALA A 199 3.04 -11.03 -0.06
CA ALA A 199 2.42 -10.08 0.86
C ALA A 199 3.33 -9.76 2.03
N VAL A 200 3.14 -8.57 2.59
CA VAL A 200 3.72 -8.16 3.86
C VAL A 200 2.57 -7.94 4.85
N ALA A 201 2.72 -8.47 6.07
CA ALA A 201 1.74 -8.34 7.15
C ALA A 201 2.31 -7.42 8.26
N PRO A 202 2.19 -6.09 8.15
CA PRO A 202 2.67 -5.19 9.17
C PRO A 202 1.94 -5.40 10.51
N GLY A 203 2.69 -5.21 11.60
CA GLY A 203 2.15 -5.01 12.93
C GLY A 203 1.81 -3.52 13.16
N PRO A 204 1.85 -3.04 14.42
CA PRO A 204 1.66 -1.63 14.75
C PRO A 204 2.80 -0.76 14.19
N ILE A 205 2.52 0.00 13.14
CA ILE A 205 3.47 0.91 12.48
C ILE A 205 2.97 2.35 12.64
N TRP A 206 3.87 3.26 13.01
CA TRP A 206 3.56 4.67 13.19
C TRP A 206 3.35 5.36 11.84
N THR A 207 2.10 5.45 11.41
CA THR A 207 1.67 6.03 10.12
C THR A 207 0.47 6.95 10.33
N PRO A 208 0.14 7.85 9.38
CA PRO A 208 -1.03 8.71 9.46
C PRO A 208 -2.36 7.96 9.65
N LEU A 209 -2.45 6.70 9.20
CA LEU A 209 -3.64 5.87 9.37
C LEU A 209 -4.01 5.68 10.86
N ILE A 210 -3.03 5.68 11.75
CA ILE A 210 -3.29 5.40 13.18
C ILE A 210 -3.95 6.60 13.87
N PRO A 211 -3.38 7.83 13.88
CA PRO A 211 -4.03 8.97 14.51
C PRO A 211 -5.32 9.43 13.78
N SER A 212 -5.53 9.03 12.52
CA SER A 212 -6.80 9.30 11.82
C SER A 212 -7.92 8.33 12.21
N SER A 213 -7.58 7.18 12.82
CA SER A 213 -8.52 6.11 13.16
C SER A 213 -8.82 6.01 14.66
N PHE A 214 -7.89 6.41 15.51
CA PHE A 214 -7.98 6.21 16.95
C PHE A 214 -7.80 7.51 17.73
N ASP A 215 -8.38 7.58 18.93
CA ASP A 215 -8.26 8.71 19.83
C ASP A 215 -6.89 8.80 20.51
N GLU A 216 -6.63 9.93 21.18
CA GLU A 216 -5.36 10.17 21.87
C GLU A 216 -5.04 9.16 22.99
N GLU A 217 -6.08 8.59 23.64
CA GLU A 217 -5.88 7.62 24.70
C GLU A 217 -5.35 6.30 24.14
N HIS A 218 -5.93 5.85 23.04
CA HIS A 218 -5.45 4.67 22.30
C HIS A 218 -4.02 4.85 21.80
N LEU A 219 -3.69 6.04 21.30
CA LEU A 219 -2.34 6.36 20.80
C LEU A 219 -1.26 6.23 21.88
N LYS A 220 -1.56 6.58 23.14
CA LYS A 220 -0.61 6.46 24.26
C LYS A 220 -0.15 5.03 24.51
N THR A 221 -0.95 4.05 24.15
CA THR A 221 -0.67 2.62 24.37
C THR A 221 -0.35 1.86 23.10
N PHE A 222 -0.54 2.49 21.94
CA PHE A 222 -0.34 1.85 20.62
C PHE A 222 1.07 1.28 20.47
N GLY A 223 1.18 0.01 20.13
CA GLY A 223 2.44 -0.71 19.97
C GLY A 223 3.16 -1.14 21.24
N LYS A 224 2.71 -0.71 22.43
CA LYS A 224 3.35 -1.11 23.71
C LYS A 224 3.20 -2.61 24.01
N ASN A 225 2.17 -3.24 23.48
CA ASN A 225 1.89 -4.67 23.67
C ASN A 225 2.68 -5.56 22.66
N THR A 226 3.54 -4.98 21.82
CA THR A 226 4.42 -5.78 20.96
C THR A 226 5.58 -6.35 21.78
N PRO A 227 6.22 -7.45 21.33
CA PRO A 227 7.41 -7.98 21.99
C PRO A 227 8.55 -6.96 22.13
N MET A 228 8.63 -5.96 21.23
CA MET A 228 9.62 -4.88 21.27
C MET A 228 9.17 -3.71 22.14
N GLY A 229 7.96 -3.71 22.68
CA GLY A 229 7.39 -2.65 23.53
C GLY A 229 7.18 -1.30 22.84
N ARG A 230 7.20 -1.25 21.51
CA ARG A 230 7.04 -0.03 20.73
C ARG A 230 6.45 -0.28 19.35
N MET A 231 5.94 0.77 18.74
CA MET A 231 5.59 0.79 17.32
C MET A 231 6.81 0.58 16.42
N GLY A 232 6.60 0.03 15.22
CA GLY A 232 7.56 0.11 14.12
C GLY A 232 7.50 1.48 13.43
N GLN A 233 8.52 1.75 12.62
CA GLN A 233 8.53 2.86 11.66
C GLN A 233 8.15 2.34 10.26
N PRO A 234 7.62 3.19 9.40
CA PRO A 234 7.28 2.82 8.03
C PRO A 234 8.41 2.20 7.23
#